data_380a96764168e8ee50b9627e9cd1d5ee
#
_entry.id   380a96764168e8ee50b9627e9cd1d5ee
#
_cell.length_a   1.000
_cell.length_b   1.000
_cell.length_c   1.000
_cell.angle_alpha   90.00
_cell.angle_beta   90.00
_cell.angle_gamma   90.00
#
_symmetry.space_group_name_H-M   'P 1'
#
loop_
_entity.id
_entity.type
_entity.pdbx_description
1 polymer ?
#
loop_
_entity_poly.entity_id
_entity_poly.type
_entity_poly.pdbx_seq_one_letter_code
_entity_poly.pdbx_strand_id
1 'polypeptide(L)'
;MSIRWWTQRAMPATLTCVGALGLGATGLLLQPRAVAAQPNTDMYVKTVQPIFANNCYKCHGGDNHRGGLQLDTKERLMKGGKDGAVVVPGHPEQSLLVTLIRHEGPEDDPKPMPPKSKLSDADIAAVTAWIKAGAVMPD
;
A
#
# COMPACT_ATOMS: atom_id res chain seq x y z
N MET A 1 -49.24 -14.01 14.09
CA MET A 1 -48.30 -14.65 15.00
C MET A 1 -47.45 -13.59 15.66
N SER A 2 -47.49 -13.54 16.98
CA SER A 2 -47.23 -12.37 17.84
C SER A 2 -45.78 -12.05 18.05
N ILE A 3 -45.40 -10.79 17.80
CA ILE A 3 -44.09 -10.23 18.16
C ILE A 3 -44.23 -9.58 19.52
N ARG A 4 -43.62 -10.15 20.55
CA ARG A 4 -43.64 -9.64 21.92
C ARG A 4 -42.56 -8.58 22.10
N TRP A 5 -43.03 -7.36 22.39
CA TRP A 5 -42.21 -6.21 22.79
C TRP A 5 -41.76 -6.38 24.24
N TRP A 6 -40.46 -6.36 24.51
CA TRP A 6 -39.92 -6.27 25.86
C TRP A 6 -39.73 -4.80 26.21
N THR A 7 -40.60 -4.30 27.08
CA THR A 7 -40.49 -2.99 27.71
C THR A 7 -39.50 -3.09 28.86
N GLN A 8 -38.35 -2.42 28.73
CA GLN A 8 -37.43 -2.24 29.85
C GLN A 8 -37.86 -1.01 30.68
N ARG A 9 -38.15 -1.28 31.93
CA ARG A 9 -38.52 -0.28 32.95
C ARG A 9 -37.26 0.45 33.39
N ALA A 10 -37.27 1.78 33.28
CA ALA A 10 -36.29 2.66 33.90
C ALA A 10 -36.51 2.76 35.39
N MET A 11 -35.48 2.49 36.20
CA MET A 11 -35.45 2.84 37.63
C MET A 11 -34.75 4.19 37.83
N PRO A 12 -35.30 5.09 38.62
CA PRO A 12 -34.60 6.32 39.02
C PRO A 12 -33.65 6.01 40.18
N ALA A 13 -32.37 6.23 39.98
CA ALA A 13 -31.38 6.29 41.06
C ALA A 13 -31.24 7.72 41.59
N THR A 14 -31.75 7.93 42.79
CA THR A 14 -31.48 9.17 43.55
C THR A 14 -30.06 9.09 44.08
N LEU A 15 -29.19 10.01 43.66
CA LEU A 15 -27.86 10.16 44.21
C LEU A 15 -27.82 11.41 45.10
N THR A 16 -27.64 11.17 46.39
CA THR A 16 -27.35 12.13 47.42
C THR A 16 -25.95 12.73 47.24
N CYS A 17 -25.89 14.09 47.15
CA CYS A 17 -24.65 14.82 47.20
C CYS A 17 -24.02 14.77 48.59
N VAL A 18 -22.82 14.23 48.71
CA VAL A 18 -21.92 14.55 49.84
C VAL A 18 -20.68 15.24 49.29
N GLY A 19 -20.52 16.49 49.66
CA GLY A 19 -19.37 17.28 49.27
C GLY A 19 -18.10 16.83 49.98
N ALA A 20 -17.04 16.67 49.22
CA ALA A 20 -15.67 16.60 49.72
C ALA A 20 -14.81 17.57 48.88
N LEU A 21 -14.37 18.64 49.54
CA LEU A 21 -13.31 19.53 49.05
C LEU A 21 -12.00 18.77 48.98
N GLY A 22 -11.66 18.26 47.80
CA GLY A 22 -10.38 17.62 47.52
C GLY A 22 -9.58 18.53 46.59
N LEU A 23 -8.44 19.00 47.07
CA LEU A 23 -7.40 19.73 46.34
C LEU A 23 -7.00 18.91 45.09
N GLY A 24 -7.38 19.44 43.93
CA GLY A 24 -7.08 18.80 42.64
C GLY A 24 -5.60 18.95 42.28
N ALA A 25 -4.83 17.89 42.43
CA ALA A 25 -3.60 17.77 41.71
C ALA A 25 -3.97 17.46 40.23
N THR A 26 -3.87 18.46 39.38
CA THR A 26 -3.99 18.31 37.92
C THR A 26 -2.76 17.54 37.44
N GLY A 27 -2.83 16.22 37.53
CA GLY A 27 -1.88 15.32 36.88
C GLY A 27 -2.03 15.47 35.37
N LEU A 28 -1.08 16.17 34.76
CA LEU A 28 -0.92 16.22 33.32
C LEU A 28 -0.59 14.81 32.85
N LEU A 29 -1.61 14.05 32.46
CA LEU A 29 -1.44 12.74 31.83
C LEU A 29 -0.73 12.97 30.49
N LEU A 30 0.61 12.79 30.48
CA LEU A 30 1.36 12.63 29.24
C LEU A 30 0.83 11.37 28.55
N GLN A 31 -0.11 11.57 27.64
CA GLN A 31 -0.53 10.48 26.74
C GLN A 31 0.65 10.16 25.82
N PRO A 32 1.12 8.92 25.76
CA PRO A 32 2.13 8.54 24.80
C PRO A 32 1.58 8.80 23.40
N ARG A 33 2.21 9.78 22.73
CA ARG A 33 1.89 10.07 21.33
C ARG A 33 2.27 8.86 20.52
N ALA A 34 1.31 8.14 19.95
CA ALA A 34 1.58 7.05 19.04
C ALA A 34 2.43 7.61 17.90
N VAL A 35 3.71 7.22 17.86
CA VAL A 35 4.57 7.49 16.72
C VAL A 35 4.00 6.66 15.58
N ALA A 36 3.44 7.33 14.59
CA ALA A 36 2.97 6.67 13.37
C ALA A 36 4.17 5.91 12.79
N ALA A 37 4.03 4.59 12.65
CA ALA A 37 5.05 3.76 12.04
C ALA A 37 5.32 4.30 10.63
N GLN A 38 6.57 4.69 10.35
CA GLN A 38 6.97 5.12 9.02
C GLN A 38 6.80 3.95 8.05
N PRO A 39 6.27 4.18 6.85
CA PRO A 39 6.15 3.12 5.88
C PRO A 39 7.54 2.52 5.62
N ASN A 40 7.65 1.21 5.73
CA ASN A 40 8.92 0.51 5.52
C ASN A 40 9.25 0.46 4.03
N THR A 41 10.14 1.35 3.59
CA THR A 41 10.63 1.43 2.20
C THR A 41 11.82 0.52 1.93
N ASP A 42 12.33 -0.18 2.93
CA ASP A 42 13.55 -1.01 2.84
C ASP A 42 13.47 -2.05 1.73
N MET A 43 12.33 -2.72 1.61
CA MET A 43 12.13 -3.74 0.58
C MET A 43 12.25 -3.16 -0.82
N TYR A 44 11.70 -1.97 -1.04
CA TYR A 44 11.85 -1.28 -2.32
C TYR A 44 13.32 -0.92 -2.56
N VAL A 45 13.92 -0.15 -1.66
CA VAL A 45 15.28 0.41 -1.85
C VAL A 45 16.33 -0.68 -1.99
N LYS A 46 16.25 -1.74 -1.17
CA LYS A 46 17.29 -2.79 -1.13
C LYS A 46 17.08 -3.89 -2.18
N THR A 47 15.86 -4.09 -2.65
CA THR A 47 15.55 -5.23 -3.52
C THR A 47 14.90 -4.82 -4.84
N VAL A 48 13.76 -4.11 -4.80
CA VAL A 48 12.98 -3.84 -6.01
C VAL A 48 13.61 -2.76 -6.88
N GLN A 49 14.10 -1.68 -6.28
CA GLN A 49 14.75 -0.60 -7.02
C GLN A 49 15.96 -1.05 -7.85
N PRO A 50 16.88 -1.90 -7.33
CA PRO A 50 17.94 -2.48 -8.15
C PRO A 50 17.42 -3.31 -9.33
N ILE A 51 16.35 -4.09 -9.13
CA ILE A 51 15.72 -4.86 -10.22
C ILE A 51 15.22 -3.91 -11.31
N PHE A 52 14.49 -2.87 -10.93
CA PHE A 52 13.97 -1.88 -11.88
C PHE A 52 15.09 -1.10 -12.57
N ALA A 53 16.13 -0.68 -11.84
CA ALA A 53 17.26 0.03 -12.41
C ALA A 53 17.96 -0.77 -13.50
N ASN A 54 18.18 -2.05 -13.26
CA ASN A 54 18.91 -2.91 -14.20
C ASN A 54 18.06 -3.34 -15.40
N ASN A 55 16.73 -3.46 -15.25
CA ASN A 55 15.89 -4.10 -16.26
C ASN A 55 14.85 -3.17 -16.90
N CYS A 56 14.48 -2.07 -16.25
CA CYS A 56 13.31 -1.27 -16.64
C CYS A 56 13.63 0.20 -16.94
N TYR A 57 14.47 0.87 -16.11
CA TYR A 57 14.67 2.33 -16.20
C TYR A 57 15.24 2.80 -17.52
N LYS A 58 16.01 1.96 -18.24
CA LYS A 58 16.51 2.32 -19.57
C LYS A 58 15.37 2.74 -20.53
N CYS A 59 14.17 2.18 -20.35
CA CYS A 59 13.01 2.46 -21.20
C CYS A 59 11.85 3.13 -20.45
N HIS A 60 11.82 3.00 -19.11
CA HIS A 60 10.73 3.46 -18.26
C HIS A 60 11.26 4.27 -17.06
N GLY A 61 12.26 5.12 -17.28
CA GLY A 61 12.83 6.00 -16.25
C GLY A 61 13.45 7.26 -16.85
N GLY A 62 13.62 8.31 -16.06
CA GLY A 62 14.13 9.60 -16.50
C GLY A 62 13.31 10.18 -17.63
N ASP A 63 14.01 10.55 -18.72
CA ASP A 63 13.39 11.10 -19.92
C ASP A 63 12.76 10.04 -20.83
N ASN A 64 13.05 8.75 -20.59
CA ASN A 64 12.48 7.64 -21.33
C ASN A 64 11.21 7.13 -20.65
N HIS A 65 10.07 7.30 -21.29
CA HIS A 65 8.78 6.83 -20.77
C HIS A 65 7.97 6.14 -21.86
N ARG A 66 8.52 5.06 -22.39
CA ARG A 66 7.83 4.26 -23.41
C ARG A 66 6.46 3.82 -22.92
N GLY A 67 5.44 3.97 -23.76
CA GLY A 67 4.06 3.74 -23.37
C GLY A 67 3.53 4.71 -22.30
N GLY A 68 4.19 5.86 -22.10
CA GLY A 68 3.83 6.84 -21.06
C GLY A 68 4.14 6.37 -19.63
N LEU A 69 4.79 5.22 -19.46
CA LEU A 69 5.09 4.62 -18.15
C LEU A 69 6.47 5.04 -17.66
N GLN A 70 6.54 5.47 -16.39
CA GLN A 70 7.78 5.67 -15.64
C GLN A 70 7.71 4.90 -14.32
N LEU A 71 8.82 4.25 -13.96
CA LEU A 71 8.92 3.36 -12.79
C LEU A 71 9.89 3.90 -11.73
N ASP A 72 10.55 5.01 -12.00
CA ASP A 72 11.62 5.58 -11.19
C ASP A 72 11.14 6.51 -10.06
N THR A 73 9.89 6.96 -10.10
CA THR A 73 9.27 7.73 -9.03
C THR A 73 7.93 7.13 -8.61
N LYS A 74 7.60 7.27 -7.34
CA LYS A 74 6.33 6.77 -6.76
C LYS A 74 5.11 7.35 -7.48
N GLU A 75 5.09 8.68 -7.65
CA GLU A 75 3.98 9.37 -8.31
C GLU A 75 3.72 8.81 -9.71
N ARG A 76 4.78 8.66 -10.51
CA ARG A 76 4.66 8.25 -11.91
C ARG A 76 4.34 6.77 -12.05
N LEU A 77 4.93 5.93 -11.19
CA LEU A 77 4.58 4.51 -11.12
C LEU A 77 3.09 4.32 -10.82
N MET A 78 2.58 5.04 -9.81
CA MET A 78 1.17 4.93 -9.42
C MET A 78 0.21 5.53 -10.45
N LYS A 79 0.67 6.52 -11.22
CA LYS A 79 -0.10 7.06 -12.36
C LYS A 79 -0.29 6.01 -13.47
N GLY A 80 0.73 5.16 -13.68
CA GLY A 80 0.74 4.19 -14.78
C GLY A 80 1.09 4.79 -16.13
N GLY A 81 0.74 4.08 -17.20
CA GLY A 81 1.02 4.46 -18.60
C GLY A 81 -0.22 4.50 -19.48
N LYS A 82 -0.01 4.30 -20.78
CA LYS A 82 -1.11 4.30 -21.79
C LYS A 82 -2.19 3.24 -21.51
N ASP A 83 -1.78 2.12 -20.88
CA ASP A 83 -2.65 1.00 -20.56
C ASP A 83 -3.28 1.12 -19.16
N GLY A 84 -3.15 2.29 -18.52
CA GLY A 84 -3.67 2.57 -17.18
C GLY A 84 -2.68 2.22 -16.07
N ALA A 85 -3.20 1.93 -14.87
CA ALA A 85 -2.42 1.57 -13.71
C ALA A 85 -1.72 0.21 -13.92
N VAL A 86 -0.40 0.18 -13.71
CA VAL A 86 0.39 -1.05 -13.88
C VAL A 86 0.65 -1.74 -12.54
N VAL A 87 0.49 -1.04 -11.44
CA VAL A 87 0.60 -1.55 -10.06
C VAL A 87 -0.68 -1.24 -9.31
N VAL A 88 -1.26 -2.25 -8.68
CA VAL A 88 -2.37 -2.14 -7.74
C VAL A 88 -1.84 -2.54 -6.36
N PRO A 89 -1.57 -1.58 -5.46
CA PRO A 89 -1.00 -1.86 -4.15
C PRO A 89 -1.82 -2.88 -3.36
N GLY A 90 -1.16 -3.91 -2.83
CA GLY A 90 -1.80 -5.02 -2.12
C GLY A 90 -2.32 -6.16 -3.02
N HIS A 91 -2.43 -5.92 -4.34
CA HIS A 91 -3.07 -6.83 -5.29
C HIS A 91 -2.15 -7.18 -6.48
N PRO A 92 -1.15 -8.04 -6.29
CA PRO A 92 -0.25 -8.44 -7.36
C PRO A 92 -0.97 -9.16 -8.52
N GLU A 93 -2.03 -9.88 -8.24
CA GLU A 93 -2.86 -10.57 -9.23
C GLU A 93 -3.63 -9.62 -10.16
N GLN A 94 -3.82 -8.36 -9.74
CA GLN A 94 -4.47 -7.30 -10.51
C GLN A 94 -3.46 -6.33 -11.12
N SER A 95 -2.18 -6.53 -10.84
CA SER A 95 -1.11 -5.65 -11.30
C SER A 95 -0.57 -6.09 -12.65
N LEU A 96 -0.82 -5.29 -13.70
CA LEU A 96 -0.34 -5.56 -15.05
C LEU A 96 1.17 -5.76 -15.10
N LEU A 97 1.93 -5.06 -14.27
CA LEU A 97 3.37 -5.23 -14.13
C LEU A 97 3.74 -6.71 -13.88
N VAL A 98 3.02 -7.39 -12.97
CA VAL A 98 3.30 -8.79 -12.62
C VAL A 98 3.04 -9.72 -13.80
N THR A 99 1.94 -9.53 -14.49
CA THR A 99 1.59 -10.28 -15.71
C THR A 99 2.67 -10.15 -16.78
N LEU A 100 3.13 -8.91 -17.01
CA LEU A 100 4.11 -8.64 -18.08
C LEU A 100 5.52 -9.16 -17.72
N ILE A 101 5.98 -9.05 -16.47
CA ILE A 101 7.31 -9.57 -16.08
C ILE A 101 7.34 -11.11 -16.00
N ARG A 102 6.18 -11.75 -15.87
CA ARG A 102 6.03 -13.21 -15.97
C ARG A 102 5.97 -13.71 -17.40
N HIS A 103 5.83 -12.81 -18.35
CA HIS A 103 5.55 -13.13 -19.76
C HIS A 103 4.25 -13.95 -19.92
N GLU A 104 3.23 -13.65 -19.10
CA GLU A 104 1.92 -14.30 -19.11
C GLU A 104 0.84 -13.45 -19.81
N GLY A 105 1.21 -12.27 -20.28
CA GLY A 105 0.33 -11.34 -20.99
C GLY A 105 0.23 -11.62 -22.50
N PRO A 106 -0.47 -10.74 -23.25
CA PRO A 106 -0.51 -10.81 -24.70
C PRO A 106 0.89 -10.71 -25.32
N GLU A 107 1.09 -11.29 -26.50
CA GLU A 107 2.37 -11.22 -27.19
C GLU A 107 2.60 -9.85 -27.86
N ASP A 108 1.52 -9.14 -28.20
CA ASP A 108 1.59 -7.93 -29.03
C ASP A 108 1.44 -6.62 -28.28
N ASP A 109 0.37 -6.43 -27.49
CA ASP A 109 0.11 -5.18 -26.78
C ASP A 109 -0.79 -5.38 -25.55
N PRO A 110 -0.31 -5.07 -24.35
CA PRO A 110 1.08 -4.73 -24.02
C PRO A 110 2.02 -5.93 -24.10
N LYS A 111 3.20 -5.72 -24.67
CA LYS A 111 4.21 -6.78 -24.82
C LYS A 111 4.77 -7.26 -23.50
N PRO A 112 5.24 -8.54 -23.44
CA PRO A 112 6.01 -9.04 -22.30
C PRO A 112 7.20 -8.12 -21.96
N MET A 113 7.48 -7.96 -20.68
CA MET A 113 8.55 -7.08 -20.18
C MET A 113 9.51 -7.86 -19.27
N PRO A 114 10.80 -7.61 -19.34
CA PRO A 114 11.52 -6.92 -20.42
C PRO A 114 11.41 -7.66 -21.77
N PRO A 115 11.43 -6.95 -22.91
CA PRO A 115 11.11 -7.58 -24.22
C PRO A 115 12.20 -8.55 -24.74
N LYS A 116 13.40 -8.54 -24.15
CA LYS A 116 14.52 -9.40 -24.60
C LYS A 116 14.64 -10.71 -23.83
N SER A 117 14.31 -10.67 -22.53
CA SER A 117 14.45 -11.85 -21.66
C SER A 117 13.57 -11.67 -20.43
N LYS A 118 12.91 -12.74 -20.02
CA LYS A 118 12.16 -12.79 -18.77
C LYS A 118 13.08 -12.52 -17.58
N LEU A 119 12.57 -11.86 -16.53
CA LEU A 119 13.28 -11.75 -15.25
C LEU A 119 13.48 -13.12 -14.61
N SER A 120 14.43 -13.22 -13.69
CA SER A 120 14.57 -14.42 -12.87
C SER A 120 13.31 -14.63 -12.02
N ASP A 121 13.01 -15.90 -11.70
CA ASP A 121 11.86 -16.19 -10.84
C ASP A 121 12.02 -15.56 -9.45
N ALA A 122 13.24 -15.39 -8.96
CA ALA A 122 13.53 -14.67 -7.71
C ALA A 122 13.18 -13.18 -7.80
N ASP A 123 13.52 -12.50 -8.90
CA ASP A 123 13.19 -11.09 -9.11
C ASP A 123 11.68 -10.89 -9.25
N ILE A 124 11.02 -11.80 -9.99
CA ILE A 124 9.55 -11.77 -10.12
C ILE A 124 8.88 -11.97 -8.76
N ALA A 125 9.38 -12.90 -7.95
CA ALA A 125 8.87 -13.13 -6.61
C ALA A 125 9.05 -11.90 -5.71
N ALA A 126 10.22 -11.24 -5.78
CA ALA A 126 10.53 -10.04 -5.01
C ALA A 126 9.59 -8.86 -5.37
N VAL A 127 9.40 -8.59 -6.66
CA VAL A 127 8.46 -7.55 -7.13
C VAL A 127 7.03 -7.88 -6.73
N THR A 128 6.61 -9.14 -6.88
CA THR A 128 5.27 -9.61 -6.47
C THR A 128 5.04 -9.42 -4.97
N ALA A 129 6.02 -9.78 -4.14
CA ALA A 129 5.95 -9.62 -2.69
C ALA A 129 5.90 -8.15 -2.26
N TRP A 130 6.67 -7.27 -2.94
CA TRP A 130 6.63 -5.84 -2.70
C TRP A 130 5.24 -5.24 -3.02
N ILE A 131 4.64 -5.61 -4.14
CA ILE A 131 3.28 -5.16 -4.49
C ILE A 131 2.29 -5.66 -3.44
N LYS A 132 2.38 -6.94 -3.03
CA LYS A 132 1.53 -7.52 -1.98
C LYS A 132 1.65 -6.78 -0.65
N ALA A 133 2.83 -6.27 -0.32
CA ALA A 133 3.09 -5.46 0.87
C ALA A 133 2.62 -3.99 0.74
N GLY A 134 1.94 -3.63 -0.35
CA GLY A 134 1.39 -2.28 -0.57
C GLY A 134 2.21 -1.40 -1.50
N ALA A 135 3.21 -1.93 -2.19
CA ALA A 135 4.05 -1.21 -3.15
C ALA A 135 4.67 0.09 -2.57
N VAL A 136 5.15 0.00 -1.33
CA VAL A 136 5.69 1.16 -0.60
C VAL A 136 7.01 1.60 -1.22
N MET A 137 7.08 2.89 -1.60
CA MET A 137 8.28 3.55 -2.11
C MET A 137 8.59 4.79 -1.26
N PRO A 138 9.85 5.24 -1.22
CA PRO A 138 10.17 6.57 -0.71
C PRO A 138 9.51 7.65 -1.58
N ASP A 139 9.26 8.82 -0.98
CA ASP A 139 8.74 10.01 -1.66
C ASP A 139 9.84 10.72 -2.44
#